data_05418b5dab8ba311ec5859356a0fe36c
#
_entry.id   05418b5dab8ba311ec5859356a0fe36c
#
_cell.length_a   1.000
_cell.length_b   1.000
_cell.length_c   1.000
_cell.angle_alpha   90.00
_cell.angle_beta   90.00
_cell.angle_gamma   90.00
#
_symmetry.space_group_name_H-M   'P 1'
#
loop_
_entity.id
_entity.type
_entity.pdbx_description
1 polymer ?
#
loop_
_entity_poly.entity_id
_entity_poly.type
_entity_poly.pdbx_seq_one_letter_code
_entity_poly.pdbx_strand_id
1 'polypeptide(L)'
;MHFKQALIYLDLKKVSYHDRWVYLNHLLTSSIRDKQDCYALAEKLSQLGAFNKEHPSLFKDWVEYEAQVAQLSKQTFAFGENTYPKLWLQIPQPPLLVYYQGDLSLLEKQCVSIIGSRKLSAYGQKASLHISQALLESGFVLVSGLAKGVDYICQQRADRYRPRTTIAILPSGFNQPYPREHAAFQDRLAQRHLILSEYFPDQGPRKYQFVGRNRLVAGLSLATVIIQAAQRSGSLITANYALEYNRQIYALPGPIDDPQSKGCNELIAAGAAAITDIPGFVQDLHHLYACQQDITCPK
;
A
#
# COMPACT_ATOMS: atom_id res chain seq x y z
N MET A 1 13.14 -14.50 19.99
CA MET A 1 11.97 -13.78 19.45
C MET A 1 12.32 -13.28 18.06
N HIS A 2 11.45 -13.51 17.09
CA HIS A 2 11.67 -12.96 15.77
C HIS A 2 11.40 -11.45 15.79
N PHE A 3 12.21 -10.63 15.10
CA PHE A 3 12.06 -9.16 15.07
C PHE A 3 10.62 -8.70 14.73
N LYS A 4 9.89 -9.46 13.90
CA LYS A 4 8.47 -9.23 13.61
C LYS A 4 7.60 -9.25 14.86
N GLN A 5 7.83 -10.18 15.78
CA GLN A 5 7.07 -10.26 17.03
C GLN A 5 7.29 -9.02 17.91
N ALA A 6 8.52 -8.52 17.94
CA ALA A 6 8.82 -7.27 18.63
C ALA A 6 8.09 -6.08 18.01
N LEU A 7 8.08 -5.97 16.69
CA LEU A 7 7.33 -4.92 15.99
C LEU A 7 5.82 -5.00 16.24
N ILE A 8 5.23 -6.21 16.26
CA ILE A 8 3.82 -6.41 16.61
C ILE A 8 3.54 -5.94 18.04
N TYR A 9 4.40 -6.30 18.99
CA TYR A 9 4.26 -5.85 20.38
C TYR A 9 4.33 -4.32 20.48
N LEU A 10 5.31 -3.69 19.83
CA LEU A 10 5.45 -2.24 19.80
C LEU A 10 4.24 -1.54 19.15
N ASP A 11 3.63 -2.17 18.14
CA ASP A 11 2.39 -1.68 17.53
C ASP A 11 1.19 -1.78 18.49
N LEU A 12 1.04 -2.90 19.19
CA LEU A 12 0.03 -3.09 20.25
C LEU A 12 0.17 -2.03 21.36
N LYS A 13 1.39 -1.67 21.72
CA LYS A 13 1.71 -0.63 22.69
C LYS A 13 1.59 0.78 22.12
N LYS A 14 1.16 0.93 20.85
CA LYS A 14 1.00 2.21 20.15
C LYS A 14 2.27 3.06 20.11
N VAL A 15 3.43 2.40 20.04
CA VAL A 15 4.72 3.06 19.87
C VAL A 15 4.75 3.74 18.50
N SER A 16 5.29 4.96 18.42
CA SER A 16 5.32 5.76 17.21
C SER A 16 6.09 5.06 16.08
N TYR A 17 5.80 5.42 14.81
CA TYR A 17 6.57 4.92 13.67
C TYR A 17 8.07 5.20 13.83
N HIS A 18 8.44 6.42 14.25
CA HIS A 18 9.83 6.82 14.45
C HIS A 18 10.53 5.92 15.47
N ASP A 19 9.93 5.71 16.62
CA ASP A 19 10.54 4.92 17.71
C ASP A 19 10.66 3.44 17.31
N ARG A 20 9.65 2.90 16.57
CA ARG A 20 9.74 1.56 16.00
C ARG A 20 10.84 1.45 14.94
N TRP A 21 11.05 2.49 14.14
CA TRP A 21 12.12 2.55 13.14
C TRP A 21 13.51 2.60 13.80
N VAL A 22 13.69 3.43 14.83
CA VAL A 22 14.92 3.47 15.64
C VAL A 22 15.22 2.10 16.22
N TYR A 23 14.23 1.45 16.84
CA TYR A 23 14.37 0.11 17.38
C TYR A 23 14.78 -0.91 16.31
N LEU A 24 14.11 -0.93 15.18
CA LEU A 24 14.38 -1.85 14.08
C LEU A 24 15.79 -1.66 13.52
N ASN A 25 16.24 -0.43 13.30
CA ASN A 25 17.59 -0.14 12.80
C ASN A 25 18.68 -0.68 13.74
N HIS A 26 18.53 -0.48 15.06
CA HIS A 26 19.48 -1.03 16.03
C HIS A 26 19.42 -2.57 16.08
N LEU A 27 18.24 -3.14 15.94
CA LEU A 27 18.06 -4.59 15.88
C LEU A 27 18.75 -5.21 14.67
N LEU A 28 18.60 -4.61 13.48
CA LEU A 28 19.19 -5.10 12.23
C LEU A 28 20.71 -4.93 12.18
N THR A 29 21.26 -3.94 12.86
CA THR A 29 22.70 -3.65 12.92
C THR A 29 23.43 -4.37 14.05
N SER A 30 22.69 -4.98 14.99
CA SER A 30 23.23 -5.71 16.13
C SER A 30 23.20 -7.22 15.91
N SER A 31 24.08 -7.95 16.59
CA SER A 31 24.12 -9.43 16.58
C SER A 31 23.05 -10.07 17.47
N ILE A 32 21.99 -9.34 17.79
CA ILE A 32 20.91 -9.76 18.68
C ILE A 32 20.10 -10.89 18.05
N ARG A 33 19.94 -12.01 18.77
CA ARG A 33 19.27 -13.22 18.25
C ARG A 33 18.20 -13.80 19.16
N ASP A 34 18.10 -13.37 20.41
CA ASP A 34 17.14 -13.94 21.37
C ASP A 34 16.15 -12.90 21.95
N LYS A 35 15.20 -13.40 22.76
CA LYS A 35 14.15 -12.56 23.36
C LYS A 35 14.69 -11.57 24.39
N GLN A 36 15.65 -12.01 25.22
CA GLN A 36 16.20 -11.19 26.30
C GLN A 36 16.98 -10.02 25.74
N ASP A 37 17.76 -10.27 24.69
CA ASP A 37 18.51 -9.23 23.98
C ASP A 37 17.59 -8.18 23.35
N CYS A 38 16.43 -8.58 22.81
CA CYS A 38 15.43 -7.66 22.27
C CYS A 38 14.85 -6.73 23.34
N TYR A 39 14.62 -7.25 24.56
CA TYR A 39 14.16 -6.45 25.69
C TYR A 39 15.24 -5.49 26.17
N ALA A 40 16.45 -6.00 26.38
CA ALA A 40 17.60 -5.21 26.82
C ALA A 40 17.90 -4.07 25.83
N LEU A 41 17.76 -4.33 24.52
CA LEU A 41 17.90 -3.28 23.49
C LEU A 41 16.86 -2.18 23.66
N ALA A 42 15.58 -2.52 23.80
CA ALA A 42 14.51 -1.53 23.91
C ALA A 42 14.66 -0.70 25.20
N GLU A 43 15.04 -1.34 26.31
CA GLU A 43 15.30 -0.65 27.57
C GLU A 43 16.52 0.29 27.44
N LYS A 44 17.60 -0.16 26.84
CA LYS A 44 18.80 0.66 26.58
C LYS A 44 18.47 1.86 25.69
N LEU A 45 17.70 1.68 24.61
CA LEU A 45 17.31 2.79 23.72
C LEU A 45 16.41 3.80 24.43
N SER A 46 15.52 3.33 25.31
CA SER A 46 14.70 4.21 26.16
C SER A 46 15.54 5.02 27.13
N GLN A 47 16.50 4.38 27.83
CA GLN A 47 17.40 5.04 28.76
C GLN A 47 18.33 6.07 28.10
N LEU A 48 18.75 5.81 26.85
CA LEU A 48 19.58 6.71 26.06
C LEU A 48 18.80 7.88 25.45
N GLY A 49 17.47 7.96 25.66
CA GLY A 49 16.62 8.98 25.04
C GLY A 49 16.55 8.88 23.52
N ALA A 50 16.83 7.70 22.95
CA ALA A 50 16.79 7.47 21.51
C ALA A 50 15.36 7.48 20.95
N PHE A 51 14.36 7.28 21.78
CA PHE A 51 12.94 7.37 21.44
C PHE A 51 12.41 8.79 21.62
N ASN A 52 11.50 9.21 20.75
CA ASN A 52 10.83 10.51 20.85
C ASN A 52 9.92 10.63 22.08
N LYS A 53 9.48 9.50 22.65
CA LYS A 53 8.71 9.43 23.89
C LYS A 53 9.33 8.42 24.83
N GLU A 54 9.25 8.72 26.12
CA GLU A 54 9.63 7.74 27.13
C GLU A 54 8.69 6.54 27.12
N HIS A 55 9.28 5.35 27.10
CA HIS A 55 8.58 4.08 27.19
C HIS A 55 9.13 3.23 28.36
N PRO A 56 8.89 3.65 29.60
CA PRO A 56 9.59 3.09 30.79
C PRO A 56 9.25 1.63 31.10
N SER A 57 8.21 1.08 30.48
CA SER A 57 7.74 -0.28 30.71
C SER A 57 7.70 -1.15 29.45
N LEU A 58 8.40 -0.75 28.38
CA LEU A 58 8.43 -1.58 27.17
C LEU A 58 8.97 -2.98 27.51
N PHE A 59 8.21 -3.97 27.03
CA PHE A 59 8.46 -5.40 27.19
C PHE A 59 8.34 -5.98 28.61
N LYS A 60 8.14 -5.20 29.68
CA LYS A 60 7.95 -5.73 31.04
C LYS A 60 6.71 -6.63 31.15
N ASP A 61 5.67 -6.28 30.43
CA ASP A 61 4.40 -7.01 30.37
C ASP A 61 4.28 -7.93 29.12
N TRP A 62 5.39 -8.29 28.50
CA TRP A 62 5.43 -9.11 27.29
C TRP A 62 4.63 -10.40 27.43
N VAL A 63 4.72 -11.09 28.57
CA VAL A 63 4.05 -12.38 28.80
C VAL A 63 2.53 -12.24 28.60
N GLU A 64 1.95 -11.10 28.94
CA GLU A 64 0.51 -10.84 28.77
C GLU A 64 0.12 -10.73 27.30
N TYR A 65 1.04 -10.30 26.44
CA TYR A 65 0.81 -10.09 24.99
C TYR A 65 1.29 -11.24 24.12
N GLU A 66 2.05 -12.21 24.67
CA GLU A 66 2.73 -13.25 23.87
C GLU A 66 1.75 -14.05 22.99
N ALA A 67 0.63 -14.46 23.53
CA ALA A 67 -0.40 -15.21 22.78
C ALA A 67 -1.01 -14.36 21.66
N GLN A 68 -1.32 -13.10 21.91
CA GLN A 68 -1.87 -12.17 20.92
C GLN A 68 -0.86 -11.87 19.82
N VAL A 69 0.41 -11.64 20.18
CA VAL A 69 1.50 -11.44 19.22
C VAL A 69 1.69 -12.67 18.34
N ALA A 70 1.67 -13.87 18.92
CA ALA A 70 1.78 -15.12 18.16
C ALA A 70 0.64 -15.29 17.15
N GLN A 71 -0.59 -14.94 17.53
CA GLN A 71 -1.74 -14.98 16.64
C GLN A 71 -1.61 -13.96 15.50
N LEU A 72 -1.32 -12.70 15.82
CA LEU A 72 -1.15 -11.63 14.82
C LEU A 72 0.01 -11.91 13.86
N SER A 73 1.08 -12.56 14.34
CA SER A 73 2.24 -12.91 13.52
C SER A 73 1.90 -13.80 12.33
N LYS A 74 0.79 -14.55 12.38
CA LYS A 74 0.30 -15.39 11.28
C LYS A 74 -0.31 -14.57 10.13
N GLN A 75 -0.73 -13.35 10.40
CA GLN A 75 -1.41 -12.45 9.46
C GLN A 75 -0.65 -11.13 9.28
N THR A 76 0.67 -11.16 9.48
CA THR A 76 1.55 -10.01 9.30
C THR A 76 2.81 -10.41 8.56
N PHE A 77 3.36 -9.46 7.82
CA PHE A 77 4.76 -9.48 7.40
C PHE A 77 5.43 -8.16 7.78
N ALA A 78 6.73 -8.18 7.91
CA ALA A 78 7.51 -7.06 8.41
C ALA A 78 8.62 -6.66 7.44
N PHE A 79 9.11 -5.43 7.58
CA PHE A 79 10.27 -4.91 6.87
C PHE A 79 11.45 -5.89 6.97
N GLY A 80 12.07 -6.22 5.82
CA GLY A 80 13.21 -7.13 5.74
C GLY A 80 12.87 -8.63 5.66
N GLU A 81 11.59 -9.04 5.71
CA GLU A 81 11.19 -10.42 5.41
C GLU A 81 11.19 -10.68 3.88
N ASN A 82 11.38 -11.92 3.47
CA ASN A 82 11.43 -12.30 2.04
C ASN A 82 10.13 -11.97 1.27
N THR A 83 9.00 -11.98 1.96
CA THR A 83 7.68 -11.60 1.42
C THR A 83 7.48 -10.10 1.29
N TYR A 84 8.41 -9.29 1.82
CA TYR A 84 8.29 -7.84 1.80
C TYR A 84 8.50 -7.28 0.39
N PRO A 85 7.59 -6.43 -0.14
CA PRO A 85 7.69 -5.90 -1.50
C PRO A 85 8.98 -5.09 -1.71
N LYS A 86 9.81 -5.48 -2.70
CA LYS A 86 11.06 -4.79 -3.00
C LYS A 86 10.85 -3.31 -3.33
N LEU A 87 9.73 -2.97 -3.99
CA LEU A 87 9.39 -1.59 -4.33
C LEU A 87 9.12 -0.72 -3.09
N TRP A 88 8.63 -1.28 -1.98
CA TRP A 88 8.47 -0.54 -0.74
C TRP A 88 9.78 -0.26 -0.01
N LEU A 89 10.87 -1.00 -0.31
CA LEU A 89 12.20 -0.66 0.21
C LEU A 89 12.74 0.65 -0.37
N GLN A 90 12.18 1.11 -1.48
CA GLN A 90 12.62 2.31 -2.21
C GLN A 90 11.85 3.57 -1.80
N ILE A 91 10.83 3.46 -0.95
CA ILE A 91 10.06 4.65 -0.52
C ILE A 91 10.62 5.21 0.80
N PRO A 92 10.56 6.54 1.03
CA PRO A 92 11.18 7.18 2.20
C PRO A 92 10.65 6.68 3.55
N GLN A 93 9.39 6.27 3.62
CA GLN A 93 8.76 5.73 4.82
C GLN A 93 8.15 4.35 4.52
N PRO A 94 8.97 3.29 4.42
CA PRO A 94 8.48 1.95 4.18
C PRO A 94 7.64 1.46 5.37
N PRO A 95 6.55 0.70 5.17
CA PRO A 95 5.78 0.16 6.28
C PRO A 95 6.62 -0.86 7.07
N LEU A 96 6.75 -0.68 8.39
CA LEU A 96 7.55 -1.57 9.22
C LEU A 96 6.86 -2.90 9.50
N LEU A 97 5.54 -2.86 9.59
CA LEU A 97 4.67 -4.00 9.83
C LEU A 97 3.42 -3.85 8.98
N VAL A 98 3.01 -4.90 8.30
CA VAL A 98 1.81 -4.92 7.46
C VAL A 98 0.96 -6.11 7.84
N TYR A 99 -0.29 -5.85 8.18
CA TYR A 99 -1.33 -6.86 8.35
C TYR A 99 -1.89 -7.24 6.98
N TYR A 100 -2.22 -8.51 6.78
CA TYR A 100 -2.78 -8.98 5.53
C TYR A 100 -3.89 -10.03 5.72
N GLN A 101 -4.77 -10.11 4.73
CA GLN A 101 -5.69 -11.22 4.53
C GLN A 101 -5.72 -11.56 3.04
N GLY A 102 -5.69 -12.85 2.72
CA GLY A 102 -5.67 -13.34 1.35
C GLY A 102 -4.31 -13.85 0.89
N ASP A 103 -4.04 -13.75 -0.40
CA ASP A 103 -2.91 -14.41 -1.06
C ASP A 103 -1.71 -13.49 -1.25
N LEU A 104 -0.67 -13.67 -0.44
CA LEU A 104 0.59 -12.91 -0.51
C LEU A 104 1.36 -13.10 -1.83
N SER A 105 1.13 -14.18 -2.59
CA SER A 105 1.81 -14.38 -3.88
C SER A 105 1.52 -13.27 -4.90
N LEU A 106 0.47 -12.47 -4.67
CA LEU A 106 0.17 -11.30 -5.48
C LEU A 106 1.22 -10.20 -5.39
N LEU A 107 1.99 -10.15 -4.30
CA LEU A 107 3.08 -9.18 -4.13
C LEU A 107 4.28 -9.45 -5.05
N GLU A 108 4.37 -10.65 -5.62
CA GLU A 108 5.42 -11.06 -6.56
C GLU A 108 5.03 -10.79 -8.03
N LYS A 109 3.79 -10.37 -8.28
CA LYS A 109 3.27 -10.11 -9.62
C LYS A 109 3.54 -8.67 -10.07
N GLN A 110 3.43 -8.45 -11.38
CA GLN A 110 3.47 -7.10 -11.94
C GLN A 110 2.19 -6.34 -11.53
N CYS A 111 2.37 -5.36 -10.66
CA CYS A 111 1.28 -4.58 -10.08
C CYS A 111 1.15 -3.21 -10.76
N VAL A 112 -0.06 -2.78 -11.07
CA VAL A 112 -0.37 -1.43 -11.56
C VAL A 112 -1.33 -0.75 -10.61
N SER A 113 -0.93 0.40 -10.07
CA SER A 113 -1.80 1.22 -9.22
C SER A 113 -2.83 1.95 -10.07
N ILE A 114 -4.11 1.81 -9.74
CA ILE A 114 -5.20 2.48 -10.44
C ILE A 114 -6.05 3.26 -9.44
N ILE A 115 -6.14 4.55 -9.64
CA ILE A 115 -6.77 5.50 -8.71
C ILE A 115 -7.57 6.56 -9.44
N GLY A 116 -8.38 7.29 -8.70
CA GLY A 116 -9.10 8.43 -9.28
C GLY A 116 -10.18 9.01 -8.38
N SER A 117 -11.07 9.76 -8.99
CA SER A 117 -12.15 10.46 -8.31
C SER A 117 -13.10 9.51 -7.60
N ARG A 118 -13.59 9.94 -6.43
CA ARG A 118 -14.71 9.29 -5.73
C ARG A 118 -16.07 9.63 -6.37
N LYS A 119 -16.12 10.70 -7.17
CA LYS A 119 -17.30 11.16 -7.93
C LYS A 119 -16.97 11.09 -9.42
N LEU A 120 -17.40 10.04 -10.07
CA LEU A 120 -17.11 9.80 -11.48
C LEU A 120 -18.20 10.40 -12.39
N SER A 121 -17.77 10.90 -13.55
CA SER A 121 -18.64 11.11 -14.69
C SER A 121 -18.96 9.76 -15.39
N ALA A 122 -19.93 9.74 -16.28
CA ALA A 122 -20.20 8.57 -17.12
C ALA A 122 -18.96 8.14 -17.93
N TYR A 123 -18.18 9.12 -18.41
CA TYR A 123 -16.89 8.89 -19.08
C TYR A 123 -15.90 8.16 -18.18
N GLY A 124 -15.67 8.67 -16.95
CA GLY A 124 -14.75 8.07 -16.01
C GLY A 124 -15.17 6.65 -15.59
N GLN A 125 -16.48 6.42 -15.44
CA GLN A 125 -17.01 5.08 -15.16
C GLN A 125 -16.71 4.10 -16.31
N LYS A 126 -17.00 4.49 -17.55
CA LYS A 126 -16.71 3.67 -18.74
C LYS A 126 -15.21 3.42 -18.89
N ALA A 127 -14.39 4.45 -18.74
CA ALA A 127 -12.93 4.35 -18.81
C ALA A 127 -12.35 3.43 -17.73
N SER A 128 -12.83 3.54 -16.47
CA SER A 128 -12.43 2.64 -15.37
C SER A 128 -12.65 1.17 -15.74
N LEU A 129 -13.79 0.85 -16.31
CA LEU A 129 -14.11 -0.52 -16.72
C LEU A 129 -13.23 -1.01 -17.88
N HIS A 130 -12.99 -0.18 -18.91
CA HIS A 130 -12.21 -0.58 -20.08
C HIS A 130 -10.73 -0.72 -19.75
N ILE A 131 -10.15 0.26 -19.04
CA ILE A 131 -8.73 0.25 -18.67
C ILE A 131 -8.44 -0.89 -17.69
N SER A 132 -9.28 -1.07 -16.65
CA SER A 132 -9.10 -2.18 -15.72
C SER A 132 -9.22 -3.54 -16.39
N GLN A 133 -10.16 -3.70 -17.34
CA GLN A 133 -10.29 -4.94 -18.10
C GLN A 133 -9.03 -5.24 -18.94
N ALA A 134 -8.52 -4.27 -19.68
CA ALA A 134 -7.32 -4.44 -20.49
C ALA A 134 -6.08 -4.80 -19.67
N LEU A 135 -5.91 -4.16 -18.49
CA LEU A 135 -4.82 -4.50 -17.55
C LEU A 135 -4.95 -5.93 -17.03
N LEU A 136 -6.16 -6.37 -16.68
CA LEU A 136 -6.41 -7.73 -16.19
C LEU A 136 -6.16 -8.79 -17.27
N GLU A 137 -6.60 -8.54 -18.50
CA GLU A 137 -6.35 -9.41 -19.66
C GLU A 137 -4.87 -9.52 -20.00
N SER A 138 -4.11 -8.46 -19.75
CA SER A 138 -2.66 -8.41 -19.92
C SER A 138 -1.87 -8.98 -18.75
N GLY A 139 -2.55 -9.55 -17.73
CA GLY A 139 -1.92 -10.26 -16.63
C GLY A 139 -1.46 -9.39 -15.45
N PHE A 140 -1.74 -8.08 -15.48
CA PHE A 140 -1.42 -7.20 -14.36
C PHE A 140 -2.33 -7.40 -13.15
N VAL A 141 -1.79 -7.17 -11.95
CA VAL A 141 -2.53 -7.10 -10.70
C VAL A 141 -2.86 -5.65 -10.41
N LEU A 142 -4.14 -5.36 -10.17
CA LEU A 142 -4.60 -4.00 -9.89
C LEU A 142 -4.41 -3.66 -8.40
N VAL A 143 -3.72 -2.56 -8.11
CA VAL A 143 -3.54 -2.06 -6.74
C VAL A 143 -4.40 -0.81 -6.55
N SER A 144 -5.22 -0.78 -5.51
CA SER A 144 -6.05 0.38 -5.20
C SER A 144 -6.42 0.46 -3.72
N GLY A 145 -7.22 1.45 -3.36
CA GLY A 145 -7.49 1.78 -1.97
C GLY A 145 -8.88 1.47 -1.45
N LEU A 146 -9.70 0.74 -2.20
CA LEU A 146 -11.08 0.39 -1.84
C LEU A 146 -11.98 1.62 -1.57
N ALA A 147 -11.60 2.82 -2.04
CA ALA A 147 -12.42 4.01 -1.95
C ALA A 147 -13.63 3.93 -2.89
N LYS A 148 -14.63 4.80 -2.69
CA LYS A 148 -15.71 4.97 -3.68
C LYS A 148 -15.14 5.39 -5.03
N GLY A 149 -15.88 5.18 -6.10
CA GLY A 149 -15.55 5.64 -7.44
C GLY A 149 -14.55 4.72 -8.16
N VAL A 150 -13.46 5.27 -8.69
CA VAL A 150 -12.49 4.52 -9.51
C VAL A 150 -12.00 3.26 -8.82
N ASP A 151 -11.53 3.39 -7.56
CA ASP A 151 -10.98 2.28 -6.79
C ASP A 151 -11.96 1.09 -6.76
N TYR A 152 -13.20 1.39 -6.33
CA TYR A 152 -14.25 0.37 -6.22
C TYR A 152 -14.58 -0.28 -7.56
N ILE A 153 -14.77 0.52 -8.63
CA ILE A 153 -15.14 0.00 -9.95
C ILE A 153 -14.04 -0.94 -10.48
N CYS A 154 -12.77 -0.52 -10.39
CA CYS A 154 -11.66 -1.30 -10.90
C CYS A 154 -11.46 -2.60 -10.10
N GLN A 155 -11.56 -2.54 -8.75
CA GLN A 155 -11.44 -3.73 -7.91
C GLN A 155 -12.65 -4.66 -8.06
N GLN A 156 -13.86 -4.12 -8.25
CA GLN A 156 -15.04 -4.93 -8.57
C GLN A 156 -14.90 -5.61 -9.94
N ARG A 157 -14.30 -4.93 -10.93
CA ARG A 157 -14.00 -5.55 -12.22
C ARG A 157 -13.02 -6.70 -12.07
N ALA A 158 -11.96 -6.52 -11.28
CA ALA A 158 -10.98 -7.56 -10.97
C ALA A 158 -11.61 -8.79 -10.30
N ASP A 159 -12.48 -8.57 -9.29
CA ASP A 159 -13.17 -9.65 -8.58
C ASP A 159 -14.09 -10.46 -9.51
N ARG A 160 -14.76 -9.79 -10.46
CA ARG A 160 -15.59 -10.45 -11.47
C ARG A 160 -14.78 -11.16 -12.56
N TYR A 161 -13.57 -10.67 -12.85
CA TYR A 161 -12.71 -11.24 -13.88
C TYR A 161 -12.18 -12.62 -13.45
N ARG A 162 -11.43 -12.69 -12.36
CA ARG A 162 -10.95 -13.92 -11.73
C ARG A 162 -10.34 -13.65 -10.34
N PRO A 163 -10.20 -14.67 -9.46
CA PRO A 163 -9.45 -14.54 -8.22
C PRO A 163 -7.97 -14.15 -8.47
N ARG A 164 -7.33 -13.60 -7.46
CA ARG A 164 -5.89 -13.26 -7.44
C ARG A 164 -5.48 -12.23 -8.51
N THR A 165 -6.27 -11.17 -8.65
CA THR A 165 -6.03 -10.11 -9.65
C THR A 165 -6.07 -8.70 -9.08
N THR A 166 -6.30 -8.53 -7.78
CA THR A 166 -6.25 -7.20 -7.17
C THR A 166 -5.71 -7.23 -5.75
N ILE A 167 -5.10 -6.12 -5.35
CA ILE A 167 -4.64 -5.83 -3.99
C ILE A 167 -5.36 -4.58 -3.51
N ALA A 168 -6.03 -4.67 -2.37
CA ALA A 168 -6.62 -3.51 -1.71
C ALA A 168 -5.75 -3.09 -0.52
N ILE A 169 -5.32 -1.84 -0.47
CA ILE A 169 -4.60 -1.29 0.67
C ILE A 169 -5.56 -0.40 1.44
N LEU A 170 -5.76 -0.68 2.74
CA LEU A 170 -6.80 -0.05 3.54
C LEU A 170 -6.26 1.10 4.41
N PRO A 171 -7.05 2.15 4.67
CA PRO A 171 -6.69 3.25 5.57
C PRO A 171 -7.06 2.99 7.04
N SER A 172 -7.49 1.76 7.36
CA SER A 172 -7.97 1.32 8.68
C SER A 172 -7.65 -0.15 8.89
N GLY A 173 -7.79 -0.64 10.11
CA GLY A 173 -7.74 -2.06 10.39
C GLY A 173 -8.90 -2.82 9.74
N PHE A 174 -8.73 -4.11 9.53
CA PHE A 174 -9.70 -4.97 8.80
C PHE A 174 -11.08 -5.03 9.46
N ASN A 175 -11.14 -4.96 10.79
CA ASN A 175 -12.38 -5.01 11.56
C ASN A 175 -13.15 -3.68 11.53
N GLN A 176 -12.60 -2.66 10.85
CA GLN A 176 -13.17 -1.32 10.73
C GLN A 176 -13.27 -0.89 9.26
N PRO A 177 -14.13 -1.58 8.46
CA PRO A 177 -14.22 -1.34 7.02
C PRO A 177 -14.64 0.09 6.70
N TYR A 178 -13.98 0.69 5.71
CA TYR A 178 -14.30 2.03 5.24
C TYR A 178 -14.19 2.14 3.70
N PRO A 179 -15.24 2.65 3.02
CA PRO A 179 -16.55 3.03 3.59
C PRO A 179 -17.30 1.78 4.08
N ARG A 180 -18.18 1.95 5.07
CA ARG A 180 -18.93 0.82 5.67
C ARG A 180 -19.75 0.02 4.67
N GLU A 181 -20.26 0.68 3.65
CA GLU A 181 -21.02 0.05 2.55
C GLU A 181 -20.18 -0.94 1.71
N HIS A 182 -18.83 -0.85 1.78
CA HIS A 182 -17.93 -1.79 1.12
C HIS A 182 -17.52 -2.99 1.99
N ALA A 183 -18.06 -3.14 3.21
CA ALA A 183 -17.68 -4.21 4.14
C ALA A 183 -17.78 -5.61 3.50
N ALA A 184 -18.93 -5.97 2.95
CA ALA A 184 -19.11 -7.26 2.28
C ALA A 184 -18.19 -7.45 1.06
N PHE A 185 -17.82 -6.36 0.39
CA PHE A 185 -16.86 -6.42 -0.71
C PHE A 185 -15.42 -6.59 -0.19
N GLN A 186 -15.05 -5.93 0.91
CA GLN A 186 -13.78 -6.14 1.58
C GLN A 186 -13.59 -7.60 1.99
N ASP A 187 -14.60 -8.22 2.61
CA ASP A 187 -14.57 -9.63 3.01
C ASP A 187 -14.36 -10.55 1.80
N ARG A 188 -15.01 -10.25 0.69
CA ARG A 188 -14.86 -11.00 -0.56
C ARG A 188 -13.46 -10.85 -1.15
N LEU A 189 -12.88 -9.64 -1.10
CA LEU A 189 -11.49 -9.41 -1.52
C LEU A 189 -10.49 -10.16 -0.64
N ALA A 190 -10.72 -10.22 0.68
CA ALA A 190 -9.91 -10.97 1.61
C ALA A 190 -9.87 -12.48 1.30
N GLN A 191 -10.98 -13.04 0.83
CA GLN A 191 -11.10 -14.47 0.50
C GLN A 191 -10.51 -14.81 -0.87
N ARG A 192 -10.56 -13.90 -1.83
CA ARG A 192 -10.28 -14.21 -3.24
C ARG A 192 -9.05 -13.50 -3.80
N HIS A 193 -8.55 -12.48 -3.11
CA HIS A 193 -7.48 -11.58 -3.55
C HIS A 193 -6.50 -11.32 -2.41
N LEU A 194 -6.03 -10.08 -2.25
CA LEU A 194 -5.19 -9.66 -1.14
C LEU A 194 -5.67 -8.31 -0.61
N ILE A 195 -5.84 -8.23 0.70
CA ILE A 195 -6.01 -6.94 1.38
C ILE A 195 -4.87 -6.71 2.36
N LEU A 196 -4.39 -5.46 2.40
CA LEU A 196 -3.26 -5.02 3.21
C LEU A 196 -3.66 -3.83 4.08
N SER A 197 -3.11 -3.77 5.26
CA SER A 197 -3.22 -2.59 6.13
C SER A 197 -1.97 -2.41 6.99
N GLU A 198 -1.53 -1.17 7.16
CA GLU A 198 -0.47 -0.79 8.10
C GLU A 198 -1.03 -0.55 9.52
N TYR A 199 -2.35 -0.66 9.68
CA TYR A 199 -3.05 -0.35 10.92
C TYR A 199 -3.54 -1.62 11.61
N PHE A 200 -3.47 -1.60 12.95
CA PHE A 200 -3.97 -2.68 13.80
C PHE A 200 -5.42 -3.06 13.42
N PRO A 201 -5.80 -4.35 13.45
CA PRO A 201 -7.10 -4.82 12.94
C PRO A 201 -8.33 -4.06 13.45
N ASP A 202 -8.34 -3.63 14.71
CA ASP A 202 -9.46 -2.89 15.32
C ASP A 202 -9.33 -1.36 15.21
N GLN A 203 -8.28 -0.86 14.57
CA GLN A 203 -8.05 0.57 14.44
C GLN A 203 -8.99 1.19 13.41
N GLY A 204 -9.86 2.10 13.88
CA GLY A 204 -10.78 2.84 13.03
C GLY A 204 -10.07 3.85 12.11
N PRO A 205 -10.76 4.30 11.03
CA PRO A 205 -10.19 5.24 10.06
C PRO A 205 -10.06 6.65 10.63
N ARG A 206 -8.92 7.31 10.38
CA ARG A 206 -8.64 8.72 10.71
C ARG A 206 -8.20 9.47 9.46
N LYS A 207 -8.45 10.77 9.36
CA LYS A 207 -8.15 11.58 8.15
C LYS A 207 -6.71 11.41 7.64
N TYR A 208 -5.72 11.45 8.51
CA TYR A 208 -4.32 11.33 8.13
C TYR A 208 -3.96 9.94 7.58
N GLN A 209 -4.69 8.89 7.98
CA GLN A 209 -4.44 7.52 7.54
C GLN A 209 -4.73 7.32 6.04
N PHE A 210 -5.69 8.08 5.48
CA PHE A 210 -5.96 8.05 4.04
C PHE A 210 -4.78 8.57 3.23
N VAL A 211 -4.16 9.66 3.70
CA VAL A 211 -2.96 10.21 3.09
C VAL A 211 -1.79 9.26 3.27
N GLY A 212 -1.57 8.77 4.50
CA GLY A 212 -0.51 7.81 4.82
C GLY A 212 -0.59 6.52 3.98
N ARG A 213 -1.80 5.98 3.79
CA ARG A 213 -2.03 4.80 2.98
C ARG A 213 -1.70 5.02 1.50
N ASN A 214 -1.96 6.21 0.96
CA ASN A 214 -1.77 6.49 -0.47
C ASN A 214 -0.30 6.31 -0.90
N ARG A 215 0.68 6.55 0.00
CA ARG A 215 2.09 6.26 -0.28
C ARG A 215 2.36 4.78 -0.57
N LEU A 216 1.61 3.89 0.11
CA LEU A 216 1.74 2.44 -0.09
C LEU A 216 1.12 2.00 -1.42
N VAL A 217 0.01 2.63 -1.82
CA VAL A 217 -0.60 2.38 -3.14
C VAL A 217 0.38 2.80 -4.24
N ALA A 218 0.90 4.03 -4.20
CA ALA A 218 1.88 4.52 -5.18
C ALA A 218 3.18 3.69 -5.17
N GLY A 219 3.65 3.31 -3.97
CA GLY A 219 4.92 2.62 -3.80
C GLY A 219 4.93 1.15 -4.22
N LEU A 220 3.77 0.48 -4.28
CA LEU A 220 3.70 -0.96 -4.59
C LEU A 220 3.82 -1.28 -6.09
N SER A 221 3.74 -0.29 -6.96
CA SER A 221 3.71 -0.47 -8.41
C SER A 221 4.76 0.40 -9.10
N LEU A 222 5.23 0.00 -10.28
CA LEU A 222 6.08 0.83 -11.14
C LEU A 222 5.30 1.95 -11.84
N ALA A 223 3.99 1.75 -11.99
CA ALA A 223 3.11 2.69 -12.67
C ALA A 223 1.87 2.99 -11.85
N THR A 224 1.44 4.24 -11.88
CA THR A 224 0.17 4.72 -11.32
C THR A 224 -0.69 5.33 -12.41
N VAL A 225 -1.90 4.80 -12.55
CA VAL A 225 -2.92 5.23 -13.53
C VAL A 225 -3.95 6.09 -12.84
N ILE A 226 -4.19 7.29 -13.36
CA ILE A 226 -5.20 8.23 -12.87
C ILE A 226 -6.31 8.37 -13.90
N ILE A 227 -7.51 7.87 -13.57
CA ILE A 227 -8.66 7.86 -14.50
C ILE A 227 -9.37 9.21 -14.54
N GLN A 228 -9.72 9.75 -13.40
CA GLN A 228 -10.27 11.11 -13.24
C GLN A 228 -9.80 11.71 -11.94
N ALA A 229 -9.49 12.99 -11.96
CA ALA A 229 -9.11 13.76 -10.79
C ALA A 229 -9.57 15.20 -10.91
N ALA A 230 -10.40 15.68 -9.99
CA ALA A 230 -10.64 17.10 -9.86
C ALA A 230 -9.38 17.80 -9.33
N GLN A 231 -9.27 19.09 -9.58
CA GLN A 231 -8.23 19.93 -8.99
C GLN A 231 -8.28 19.80 -7.45
N ARG A 232 -7.16 19.62 -6.78
CA ARG A 232 -7.04 19.38 -5.32
C ARG A 232 -7.70 18.10 -4.83
N SER A 233 -7.83 17.07 -5.68
CA SER A 233 -8.36 15.76 -5.25
C SER A 233 -7.32 14.94 -4.47
N GLY A 234 -7.80 14.02 -3.62
CA GLY A 234 -6.93 13.06 -2.92
C GLY A 234 -6.14 12.14 -3.84
N SER A 235 -6.59 11.94 -5.09
CA SER A 235 -5.89 11.16 -6.11
C SER A 235 -4.59 11.84 -6.54
N LEU A 236 -4.55 13.19 -6.58
CA LEU A 236 -3.34 13.94 -6.89
C LEU A 236 -2.27 13.79 -5.80
N ILE A 237 -2.66 13.57 -4.55
CA ILE A 237 -1.70 13.26 -3.47
C ILE A 237 -1.00 11.92 -3.77
N THR A 238 -1.73 10.93 -4.25
CA THR A 238 -1.14 9.64 -4.65
C THR A 238 -0.24 9.79 -5.87
N ALA A 239 -0.62 10.63 -6.84
CA ALA A 239 0.22 10.95 -8.00
C ALA A 239 1.54 11.62 -7.58
N ASN A 240 1.50 12.53 -6.61
CA ASN A 240 2.72 13.16 -6.07
C ASN A 240 3.64 12.13 -5.40
N TYR A 241 3.10 11.21 -4.59
CA TYR A 241 3.90 10.10 -4.07
C TYR A 241 4.51 9.24 -5.18
N ALA A 242 3.76 8.95 -6.25
CA ALA A 242 4.30 8.21 -7.39
C ALA A 242 5.48 8.93 -8.04
N LEU A 243 5.40 10.26 -8.23
CA LEU A 243 6.50 11.09 -8.71
C LEU A 243 7.71 11.05 -7.78
N GLU A 244 7.52 11.29 -6.50
CA GLU A 244 8.57 11.25 -5.48
C GLU A 244 9.31 9.89 -5.43
N TYR A 245 8.61 8.82 -5.79
CA TYR A 245 9.16 7.45 -5.78
C TYR A 245 9.68 7.01 -7.15
N ASN A 246 9.79 7.92 -8.13
CA ASN A 246 10.19 7.62 -9.51
C ASN A 246 9.32 6.54 -10.16
N ARG A 247 7.99 6.59 -9.92
CA ARG A 247 7.02 5.73 -10.58
C ARG A 247 6.44 6.44 -11.80
N GLN A 248 6.24 5.70 -12.88
CA GLN A 248 5.61 6.23 -14.08
C GLN A 248 4.15 6.64 -13.79
N ILE A 249 3.74 7.82 -14.26
CA ILE A 249 2.36 8.28 -14.16
C ILE A 249 1.72 8.24 -15.53
N TYR A 250 0.55 7.60 -15.59
CA TYR A 250 -0.35 7.63 -16.72
C TYR A 250 -1.64 8.34 -16.31
N ALA A 251 -2.07 9.31 -17.09
CA ALA A 251 -3.30 10.04 -16.81
C ALA A 251 -4.25 9.95 -18.03
N LEU A 252 -5.52 9.70 -17.74
CA LEU A 252 -6.54 9.69 -18.79
C LEU A 252 -6.92 11.14 -19.14
N PRO A 253 -6.73 11.61 -20.39
CA PRO A 253 -7.18 12.93 -20.79
C PRO A 253 -8.71 12.99 -20.78
N GLY A 254 -9.27 14.17 -20.58
CA GLY A 254 -10.71 14.39 -20.63
C GLY A 254 -11.07 15.81 -21.07
N PRO A 255 -12.37 16.10 -21.23
CA PRO A 255 -12.82 17.42 -21.64
C PRO A 255 -12.28 18.54 -20.74
N ILE A 256 -11.89 19.66 -21.36
CA ILE A 256 -11.29 20.81 -20.66
C ILE A 256 -12.30 21.53 -19.76
N ASP A 257 -13.58 21.39 -20.04
CA ASP A 257 -14.71 21.93 -19.29
C ASP A 257 -15.25 20.98 -18.20
N ASP A 258 -14.77 19.73 -18.16
CA ASP A 258 -15.13 18.79 -17.10
C ASP A 258 -14.24 18.98 -15.86
N PRO A 259 -14.80 19.43 -14.71
CA PRO A 259 -14.02 19.58 -13.49
C PRO A 259 -13.35 18.30 -13.00
N GLN A 260 -13.85 17.10 -13.34
CA GLN A 260 -13.25 15.83 -12.97
C GLN A 260 -12.05 15.45 -13.84
N SER A 261 -11.88 16.09 -14.98
CA SER A 261 -10.75 15.87 -15.91
C SER A 261 -9.58 16.82 -15.65
N LYS A 262 -9.82 17.93 -14.94
CA LYS A 262 -8.85 19.02 -14.77
C LYS A 262 -7.53 18.56 -14.18
N GLY A 263 -7.56 17.76 -13.12
CA GLY A 263 -6.33 17.26 -12.48
C GLY A 263 -5.55 16.29 -13.36
N CYS A 264 -6.23 15.44 -14.14
CA CYS A 264 -5.55 14.58 -15.12
C CYS A 264 -4.89 15.39 -16.24
N ASN A 265 -5.60 16.40 -16.80
CA ASN A 265 -5.05 17.29 -17.82
C ASN A 265 -3.85 18.10 -17.29
N GLU A 266 -3.89 18.56 -16.02
CA GLU A 266 -2.77 19.22 -15.35
C GLU A 266 -1.56 18.29 -15.19
N LEU A 267 -1.77 17.02 -14.83
CA LEU A 267 -0.69 16.01 -14.76
C LEU A 267 -0.05 15.76 -16.13
N ILE A 268 -0.85 15.66 -17.19
CA ILE A 268 -0.36 15.49 -18.56
C ILE A 268 0.46 16.71 -18.98
N ALA A 269 -0.03 17.92 -18.72
CA ALA A 269 0.69 19.15 -19.00
C ALA A 269 2.02 19.25 -18.20
N ALA A 270 2.10 18.59 -17.04
CA ALA A 270 3.31 18.50 -16.21
C ALA A 270 4.24 17.32 -16.60
N GLY A 271 3.92 16.55 -17.65
CA GLY A 271 4.78 15.49 -18.18
C GLY A 271 4.32 14.06 -17.88
N ALA A 272 3.15 13.85 -17.28
CA ALA A 272 2.59 12.51 -17.16
C ALA A 272 2.20 11.95 -18.56
N ALA A 273 2.40 10.67 -18.77
CA ALA A 273 2.02 10.03 -20.02
C ALA A 273 0.49 10.03 -20.19
N ALA A 274 0.00 10.51 -21.33
CA ALA A 274 -1.42 10.50 -21.65
C ALA A 274 -1.85 9.12 -22.15
N ILE A 275 -2.95 8.58 -21.63
CA ILE A 275 -3.57 7.36 -22.16
C ILE A 275 -4.43 7.77 -23.35
N THR A 276 -3.87 7.74 -24.56
CA THR A 276 -4.55 8.10 -25.81
C THR A 276 -5.21 6.91 -26.48
N ASP A 277 -4.65 5.72 -26.31
CA ASP A 277 -5.23 4.44 -26.70
C ASP A 277 -4.83 3.35 -25.67
N ILE A 278 -5.68 2.34 -25.54
CA ILE A 278 -5.48 1.29 -24.54
C ILE A 278 -4.38 0.28 -24.95
N PRO A 279 -4.31 -0.20 -26.19
CA PRO A 279 -3.24 -1.13 -26.63
C PRO A 279 -1.85 -0.55 -26.46
N GLY A 280 -1.60 0.69 -26.92
CA GLY A 280 -0.32 1.36 -26.76
C GLY A 280 0.06 1.55 -25.28
N PHE A 281 -0.88 1.99 -24.46
CA PHE A 281 -0.67 2.11 -23.01
C PHE A 281 -0.27 0.76 -22.35
N VAL A 282 -0.92 -0.34 -22.71
CA VAL A 282 -0.58 -1.66 -22.18
C VAL A 282 0.80 -2.10 -22.65
N GLN A 283 1.15 -1.84 -23.91
CA GLN A 283 2.48 -2.12 -24.44
C GLN A 283 3.56 -1.34 -23.69
N ASP A 284 3.36 -0.06 -23.44
CA ASP A 284 4.28 0.77 -22.65
C ASP A 284 4.49 0.22 -21.25
N LEU A 285 3.43 -0.26 -20.60
CA LEU A 285 3.56 -0.91 -19.29
C LEU A 285 4.40 -2.18 -19.36
N HIS A 286 4.21 -3.04 -20.35
CA HIS A 286 5.05 -4.24 -20.49
C HIS A 286 6.52 -3.88 -20.69
N HIS A 287 6.83 -2.86 -21.50
CA HIS A 287 8.20 -2.38 -21.67
C HIS A 287 8.78 -1.85 -20.35
N LEU A 288 8.01 -1.06 -19.59
CA LEU A 288 8.44 -0.53 -18.29
C LEU A 288 8.84 -1.65 -17.32
N TYR A 289 8.04 -2.74 -17.26
CA TYR A 289 8.32 -3.87 -16.38
C TYR A 289 9.46 -4.75 -16.90
N ALA A 290 9.66 -4.89 -18.20
CA ALA A 290 10.77 -5.62 -18.78
C ALA A 290 12.11 -4.93 -18.49
N CYS A 291 12.21 -3.62 -18.72
CA CYS A 291 13.42 -2.84 -18.43
C CYS A 291 13.89 -2.92 -16.97
N GLN A 292 12.96 -3.07 -16.02
CA GLN A 292 13.35 -3.18 -14.60
C GLN A 292 13.94 -4.57 -14.26
N GLN A 293 13.53 -5.62 -14.93
CA GLN A 293 14.09 -6.96 -14.71
C GLN A 293 15.57 -7.02 -15.14
N ASP A 294 15.94 -6.32 -16.21
CA ASP A 294 17.32 -6.28 -16.71
C ASP A 294 18.27 -5.52 -15.75
N ILE A 295 17.78 -4.50 -15.03
CA ILE A 295 18.57 -3.73 -14.07
C ILE A 295 18.83 -4.51 -12.76
N THR A 296 17.97 -5.45 -12.41
CA THR A 296 18.07 -6.23 -11.16
C THR A 296 18.86 -7.54 -11.32
N CYS A 297 19.32 -7.89 -12.54
CA CYS A 297 20.18 -9.02 -12.79
C CYS A 297 21.66 -8.56 -12.70
N PRO A 298 22.43 -8.82 -11.62
CA PRO A 298 23.86 -8.60 -11.65
C PRO A 298 24.48 -9.57 -12.67
N LYS A 299 25.27 -9.02 -13.61
CA LYS A 299 26.12 -9.81 -14.49
C LYS A 299 27.19 -10.54 -13.69
#